data_86dd4f6b0fe8edc8ab29d27d481fd64d
#
_entry.id   86dd4f6b0fe8edc8ab29d27d481fd64d
#
_cell.length_a   1.000
_cell.length_b   1.000
_cell.length_c   1.000
_cell.angle_alpha   90.00
_cell.angle_beta   90.00
_cell.angle_gamma   90.00
#
_symmetry.space_group_name_H-M   'P 1'
#
loop_
_entity.id
_entity.type
_entity.pdbx_description
1 polymer ?
#
loop_
_entity_poly.entity_id
_entity_poly.type
_entity_poly.pdbx_seq_one_letter_code
_entity_poly.pdbx_strand_id
1 'polypeptide(L)'
;MNKEILAVVEAVSNEKSLPREKIFEALEIALATATKKKYEQEIDVRVCIDRKSGDFDTFRRWLVVEEVTLPTREITLDAAKFEDPEIELGSYVEDQIESVTFDRITTQTAKQVIVQKVREAERAMVVDQFREQQGEIVTAQVKKVNRENITLDLGNNAEAVILREDMLPRENFRPGDRVRGVLYDVRPEARGAQLFITRSRPEMLVELFRIEVPEIGEEIIEIKAAARDPGSRAKIAVKTNDKRIDPVGACVGMRGARVQAVSSELGGERIDIVLWDDNPAQFVINAMAPADVASIVVDEDNCTMDVAVENSNLAQAIGRNGQNVRLAAQLLKKHRGDDKWELNVMTAEELQAKHQAEAHASIDTFTKHLDIDEDFATVLVEEGFSTLEELAYVPINELLAVEGLDEESVEVLRERAKAALTTLELAQKESLSDQQPAEDLLNLPGMERTLAFNLAAHGICTLEDLAEQGIDDLSDIEGLNDEKAGELIMAARNICWFGDDA
;
A
#
# COMPACT_ATOMS: atom_id res chain seq x y z
N MET A 1 46.35 -20.12 -26.67
CA MET A 1 45.74 -20.93 -25.60
C MET A 1 46.07 -20.26 -24.27
N ASN A 2 45.12 -19.53 -23.71
CA ASN A 2 45.36 -18.77 -22.49
C ASN A 2 45.03 -19.63 -21.26
N LYS A 3 46.03 -20.42 -20.83
CA LYS A 3 45.90 -21.35 -19.70
C LYS A 3 45.63 -20.64 -18.36
N GLU A 4 46.00 -19.37 -18.25
CA GLU A 4 45.75 -18.58 -17.02
C GLU A 4 44.28 -18.32 -16.79
N ILE A 5 43.53 -18.00 -17.84
CA ILE A 5 42.06 -17.80 -17.76
C ILE A 5 41.36 -19.09 -17.33
N LEU A 6 41.70 -20.21 -17.97
CA LEU A 6 41.11 -21.51 -17.61
C LEU A 6 41.43 -21.92 -16.17
N ALA A 7 42.66 -21.68 -15.71
CA ALA A 7 43.08 -21.95 -14.34
C ALA A 7 42.30 -21.09 -13.32
N VAL A 8 42.07 -19.81 -13.62
CA VAL A 8 41.30 -18.91 -12.77
C VAL A 8 39.84 -19.37 -12.71
N VAL A 9 39.24 -19.73 -13.84
CA VAL A 9 37.85 -20.24 -13.89
C VAL A 9 37.71 -21.50 -13.05
N GLU A 10 38.63 -22.44 -13.17
CA GLU A 10 38.61 -23.72 -12.44
C GLU A 10 38.80 -23.52 -10.94
N ALA A 11 39.75 -22.67 -10.52
CA ALA A 11 39.99 -22.36 -9.13
C ALA A 11 38.78 -21.70 -8.45
N VAL A 12 38.17 -20.71 -9.11
CA VAL A 12 36.99 -20.01 -8.59
C VAL A 12 35.74 -20.89 -8.58
N SER A 13 35.55 -21.72 -9.62
CA SER A 13 34.43 -22.68 -9.69
C SER A 13 34.47 -23.66 -8.52
N ASN A 14 35.68 -24.20 -8.21
CA ASN A 14 35.87 -25.14 -7.10
C ASN A 14 35.74 -24.47 -5.72
N GLU A 15 36.26 -23.26 -5.57
CA GLU A 15 36.19 -22.51 -4.30
C GLU A 15 34.77 -22.04 -3.96
N LYS A 16 34.00 -21.60 -4.95
CA LYS A 16 32.71 -20.96 -4.77
C LYS A 16 31.53 -21.83 -5.15
N SER A 17 31.75 -23.04 -5.66
CA SER A 17 30.71 -23.97 -6.14
C SER A 17 29.77 -23.34 -7.21
N LEU A 18 30.31 -22.46 -8.03
CA LEU A 18 29.57 -21.79 -9.10
C LEU A 18 29.76 -22.50 -10.45
N PRO A 19 28.75 -22.47 -11.33
CA PRO A 19 28.90 -22.97 -12.70
C PRO A 19 30.03 -22.21 -13.43
N ARG A 20 30.87 -22.93 -14.15
CA ARG A 20 31.97 -22.36 -14.95
C ARG A 20 31.51 -21.26 -15.89
N GLU A 21 30.31 -21.40 -16.46
CA GLU A 21 29.73 -20.43 -17.39
C GLU A 21 29.55 -19.04 -16.76
N LYS A 22 29.07 -19.00 -15.51
CA LYS A 22 28.93 -17.72 -14.77
C LYS A 22 30.27 -17.03 -14.49
N ILE A 23 31.32 -17.80 -14.33
CA ILE A 23 32.69 -17.26 -14.12
C ILE A 23 33.24 -16.75 -15.46
N PHE A 24 33.00 -17.44 -16.58
CA PHE A 24 33.33 -16.93 -17.90
C PHE A 24 32.62 -15.61 -18.23
N GLU A 25 31.33 -15.53 -18.00
CA GLU A 25 30.55 -14.27 -18.15
C GLU A 25 31.16 -13.13 -17.31
N ALA A 26 31.54 -13.41 -16.05
CA ALA A 26 32.19 -12.44 -15.18
C ALA A 26 33.55 -11.98 -15.69
N LEU A 27 34.36 -12.91 -16.25
CA LEU A 27 35.64 -12.60 -16.87
C LEU A 27 35.47 -11.75 -18.15
N GLU A 28 34.51 -12.08 -18.98
CA GLU A 28 34.19 -11.31 -20.19
C GLU A 28 33.82 -9.86 -19.84
N ILE A 29 33.02 -9.64 -18.82
CA ILE A 29 32.68 -8.30 -18.29
C ILE A 29 33.92 -7.58 -17.73
N ALA A 30 34.79 -8.32 -17.01
CA ALA A 30 36.00 -7.76 -16.44
C ALA A 30 36.99 -7.30 -17.52
N LEU A 31 37.19 -8.13 -18.54
CA LEU A 31 38.03 -7.80 -19.67
C LEU A 31 37.48 -6.65 -20.50
N ALA A 32 36.16 -6.61 -20.70
CA ALA A 32 35.49 -5.49 -21.35
C ALA A 32 35.66 -4.17 -20.55
N THR A 33 35.53 -4.24 -19.23
CA THR A 33 35.77 -3.09 -18.34
C THR A 33 37.20 -2.62 -18.36
N ALA A 34 38.17 -3.52 -18.38
CA ALA A 34 39.59 -3.21 -18.51
C ALA A 34 39.92 -2.57 -19.86
N THR A 35 39.29 -3.08 -20.94
CA THR A 35 39.40 -2.51 -22.28
C THR A 35 38.84 -1.09 -22.33
N LYS A 36 37.66 -0.87 -21.78
CA LYS A 36 37.03 0.48 -21.69
C LYS A 36 37.93 1.50 -20.97
N LYS A 37 38.63 1.07 -19.91
CA LYS A 37 39.57 1.94 -19.19
C LYS A 37 40.81 2.31 -19.97
N LYS A 38 41.23 1.48 -20.95
CA LYS A 38 42.37 1.74 -21.83
C LYS A 38 42.07 2.87 -22.85
N TYR A 39 40.80 3.02 -23.21
CA TYR A 39 40.37 4.06 -24.14
C TYR A 39 39.91 5.29 -23.36
N GLU A 40 40.34 6.47 -23.74
CA GLU A 40 39.98 7.75 -23.12
C GLU A 40 38.52 8.14 -23.39
N GLN A 41 37.90 7.51 -24.39
CA GLN A 41 36.52 7.75 -24.79
C GLN A 41 35.57 6.69 -24.18
N GLU A 42 34.34 7.09 -23.89
CA GLU A 42 33.29 6.18 -23.44
C GLU A 42 32.80 5.28 -24.59
N ILE A 43 33.46 4.16 -24.80
CA ILE A 43 33.09 3.15 -25.81
C ILE A 43 32.31 2.00 -25.17
N ASP A 44 31.47 1.32 -25.95
CA ASP A 44 30.92 0.03 -25.54
C ASP A 44 31.71 -1.13 -26.15
N VAL A 45 32.00 -2.13 -25.30
CA VAL A 45 32.88 -3.24 -25.63
C VAL A 45 32.29 -4.53 -25.16
N ARG A 46 32.33 -5.56 -26.02
CA ARG A 46 32.02 -6.96 -25.69
C ARG A 46 33.26 -7.81 -25.85
N VAL A 47 33.48 -8.70 -24.90
CA VAL A 47 34.55 -9.70 -24.95
C VAL A 47 33.88 -11.09 -25.02
N CYS A 48 34.43 -11.95 -25.86
CA CYS A 48 34.01 -13.34 -25.98
C CYS A 48 35.19 -14.26 -25.71
N ILE A 49 35.07 -15.14 -24.73
CA ILE A 49 36.13 -16.11 -24.34
C ILE A 49 35.79 -17.49 -24.90
N ASP A 50 36.69 -18.09 -25.61
CA ASP A 50 36.53 -19.50 -25.99
C ASP A 50 36.64 -20.42 -24.76
N ARG A 51 35.60 -21.17 -24.49
CA ARG A 51 35.48 -22.02 -23.29
C ARG A 51 36.50 -23.17 -23.25
N LYS A 52 37.08 -23.54 -24.41
CA LYS A 52 38.03 -24.65 -24.54
C LYS A 52 39.48 -24.20 -24.52
N SER A 53 39.79 -23.14 -25.27
CA SER A 53 41.19 -22.63 -25.41
C SER A 53 41.52 -21.56 -24.37
N GLY A 54 40.51 -20.84 -23.85
CA GLY A 54 40.70 -19.68 -22.99
C GLY A 54 41.12 -18.42 -23.76
N ASP A 55 41.27 -18.49 -25.08
CA ASP A 55 41.55 -17.34 -25.91
C ASP A 55 40.29 -16.44 -26.00
N PHE A 56 40.49 -15.16 -26.20
CA PHE A 56 39.37 -14.23 -26.23
C PHE A 56 39.54 -13.16 -27.29
N ASP A 57 38.42 -12.81 -27.88
CA ASP A 57 38.29 -11.76 -28.87
C ASP A 57 37.53 -10.57 -28.25
N THR A 58 37.90 -9.36 -28.65
CA THR A 58 37.32 -8.14 -28.15
C THR A 58 36.66 -7.39 -29.29
N PHE A 59 35.41 -7.01 -29.09
CA PHE A 59 34.60 -6.30 -30.06
C PHE A 59 34.16 -4.96 -29.47
N ARG A 60 34.38 -3.89 -30.24
CA ARG A 60 33.74 -2.62 -30.02
C ARG A 60 32.35 -2.68 -30.62
N ARG A 61 31.33 -2.17 -29.95
CA ARG A 61 29.97 -2.21 -30.43
C ARG A 61 29.27 -0.86 -30.33
N TRP A 62 28.35 -0.65 -31.25
CA TRP A 62 27.48 0.51 -31.30
C TRP A 62 26.03 0.04 -31.35
N LEU A 63 25.20 0.65 -30.50
CA LEU A 63 23.76 0.41 -30.50
C LEU A 63 23.14 1.11 -31.71
N VAL A 64 22.29 0.41 -32.46
CA VAL A 64 21.57 0.97 -33.60
C VAL A 64 20.35 1.72 -33.06
N VAL A 65 20.33 3.02 -33.31
CA VAL A 65 19.28 3.96 -32.86
C VAL A 65 18.75 4.79 -34.03
N GLU A 66 17.60 5.42 -33.87
CA GLU A 66 17.07 6.34 -34.88
C GLU A 66 17.87 7.67 -34.90
N GLU A 67 18.11 8.24 -33.73
CA GLU A 67 18.90 9.45 -33.55
C GLU A 67 20.08 9.20 -32.61
N VAL A 68 21.29 9.54 -33.04
CA VAL A 68 22.52 9.38 -32.27
C VAL A 68 22.66 10.50 -31.26
N THR A 69 22.62 10.15 -29.98
CA THR A 69 22.92 11.04 -28.85
C THR A 69 24.39 10.90 -28.39
N LEU A 70 24.93 9.69 -28.44
CA LEU A 70 26.31 9.37 -28.02
C LEU A 70 27.08 8.71 -29.18
N PRO A 71 27.78 9.50 -30.05
CA PRO A 71 28.48 8.97 -31.24
C PRO A 71 29.51 7.88 -30.94
N THR A 72 29.99 7.78 -29.70
CA THR A 72 30.97 6.76 -29.27
C THR A 72 30.36 5.41 -29.05
N ARG A 73 29.04 5.32 -28.81
CA ARG A 73 28.30 4.12 -28.46
C ARG A 73 27.09 3.80 -29.33
N GLU A 74 26.67 4.78 -30.19
CA GLU A 74 25.47 4.70 -30.99
C GLU A 74 25.77 4.92 -32.46
N ILE A 75 24.96 4.30 -33.32
CA ILE A 75 25.02 4.45 -34.77
C ILE A 75 23.60 4.55 -35.33
N THR A 76 23.41 5.32 -36.39
CA THR A 76 22.10 5.40 -37.06
C THR A 76 21.78 4.11 -37.81
N LEU A 77 20.48 3.79 -37.92
CA LEU A 77 20.02 2.64 -38.68
C LEU A 77 20.50 2.66 -40.14
N ASP A 78 20.51 3.85 -40.79
CA ASP A 78 20.95 3.99 -42.15
C ASP A 78 22.43 3.68 -42.32
N ALA A 79 23.28 4.13 -41.37
CA ALA A 79 24.70 3.82 -41.40
C ALA A 79 24.96 2.34 -41.09
N ALA A 80 24.20 1.74 -40.14
CA ALA A 80 24.32 0.32 -39.79
C ALA A 80 23.94 -0.62 -40.97
N LYS A 81 22.96 -0.28 -41.77
CA LYS A 81 22.53 -1.02 -42.96
C LYS A 81 23.58 -1.07 -44.10
N PHE A 82 24.58 -0.22 -44.06
CA PHE A 82 25.71 -0.36 -44.99
C PHE A 82 26.58 -1.58 -44.74
N GLU A 83 26.66 -2.04 -43.46
CA GLU A 83 27.42 -3.22 -43.09
C GLU A 83 26.54 -4.46 -43.10
N ASP A 84 25.34 -4.37 -42.56
CA ASP A 84 24.36 -5.46 -42.52
C ASP A 84 22.97 -4.94 -42.94
N PRO A 85 22.49 -5.29 -44.15
CA PRO A 85 21.19 -4.86 -44.66
C PRO A 85 19.96 -5.32 -43.86
N GLU A 86 20.10 -6.39 -43.06
CA GLU A 86 19.01 -6.96 -42.26
C GLU A 86 19.00 -6.46 -40.83
N ILE A 87 19.87 -5.53 -40.44
CA ILE A 87 19.98 -5.03 -39.08
C ILE A 87 18.76 -4.22 -38.67
N GLU A 88 18.29 -4.45 -37.45
CA GLU A 88 17.12 -3.79 -36.87
C GLU A 88 17.52 -2.78 -35.79
N LEU A 89 16.60 -1.85 -35.46
CA LEU A 89 16.73 -0.95 -34.32
C LEU A 89 16.90 -1.72 -33.02
N GLY A 90 17.82 -1.26 -32.17
CA GLY A 90 18.14 -1.93 -30.90
C GLY A 90 19.15 -3.07 -31.03
N SER A 91 19.59 -3.43 -32.23
CA SER A 91 20.70 -4.35 -32.48
C SER A 91 22.05 -3.66 -32.30
N TYR A 92 23.13 -4.43 -32.35
CA TYR A 92 24.49 -3.90 -32.23
C TYR A 92 25.26 -4.16 -33.51
N VAL A 93 25.99 -3.13 -33.96
CA VAL A 93 27.09 -3.26 -34.93
C VAL A 93 28.37 -3.52 -34.14
N GLU A 94 29.13 -4.55 -34.53
CA GLU A 94 30.36 -4.94 -33.83
C GLU A 94 31.56 -4.92 -34.77
N ASP A 95 32.66 -4.34 -34.30
CA ASP A 95 33.94 -4.35 -34.99
C ASP A 95 35.02 -4.93 -34.06
N GLN A 96 35.82 -5.86 -34.58
CA GLN A 96 36.87 -6.50 -33.81
C GLN A 96 38.04 -5.54 -33.57
N ILE A 97 38.38 -5.37 -32.32
CA ILE A 97 39.49 -4.52 -31.91
C ILE A 97 40.59 -5.35 -31.24
N GLU A 98 41.80 -4.75 -31.10
CA GLU A 98 42.90 -5.40 -30.40
C GLU A 98 42.56 -5.69 -28.94
N SER A 99 42.68 -6.96 -28.56
CA SER A 99 42.42 -7.43 -27.20
C SER A 99 43.48 -6.93 -26.22
N VAL A 100 43.05 -6.59 -25.01
CA VAL A 100 43.95 -6.21 -23.92
C VAL A 100 44.75 -7.44 -23.46
N THR A 101 46.03 -7.29 -23.20
CA THR A 101 46.81 -8.37 -22.60
C THR A 101 46.34 -8.67 -21.19
N PHE A 102 46.30 -9.96 -20.83
CA PHE A 102 45.95 -10.36 -19.46
C PHE A 102 47.13 -10.13 -18.54
N ASP A 103 47.33 -8.87 -18.15
CA ASP A 103 48.40 -8.42 -17.28
C ASP A 103 47.96 -8.33 -15.80
N ARG A 104 48.86 -7.85 -14.94
CA ARG A 104 48.62 -7.77 -13.49
C ARG A 104 47.46 -6.84 -13.12
N ILE A 105 47.23 -5.75 -13.88
CA ILE A 105 46.13 -4.77 -13.66
C ILE A 105 44.79 -5.37 -14.09
N THR A 106 44.77 -6.00 -15.25
CA THR A 106 43.61 -6.71 -15.80
C THR A 106 43.21 -7.86 -14.87
N THR A 107 44.17 -8.61 -14.34
CA THR A 107 43.95 -9.68 -13.37
C THR A 107 43.31 -9.16 -12.07
N GLN A 108 43.72 -8.01 -11.57
CA GLN A 108 43.15 -7.41 -10.37
C GLN A 108 41.72 -6.89 -10.62
N THR A 109 41.48 -6.26 -11.74
CA THR A 109 40.16 -5.85 -12.17
C THR A 109 39.23 -7.06 -12.35
N ALA A 110 39.73 -8.11 -13.00
CA ALA A 110 39.01 -9.37 -13.16
C ALA A 110 38.60 -9.98 -11.81
N LYS A 111 39.51 -10.04 -10.84
CA LYS A 111 39.18 -10.53 -9.50
C LYS A 111 38.08 -9.72 -8.84
N GLN A 112 38.11 -8.39 -8.93
CA GLN A 112 37.01 -7.54 -8.37
C GLN A 112 35.69 -7.79 -9.03
N VAL A 113 35.64 -7.89 -10.35
CA VAL A 113 34.38 -8.16 -11.09
C VAL A 113 33.88 -9.58 -10.80
N ILE A 114 34.77 -10.58 -10.73
CA ILE A 114 34.38 -11.95 -10.35
C ILE A 114 33.78 -11.95 -8.94
N VAL A 115 34.43 -11.33 -7.96
CA VAL A 115 33.88 -11.25 -6.59
C VAL A 115 32.53 -10.58 -6.58
N GLN A 116 32.34 -9.52 -7.37
CA GLN A 116 31.05 -8.84 -7.48
C GLN A 116 29.99 -9.75 -8.13
N LYS A 117 30.32 -10.42 -9.23
CA LYS A 117 29.39 -11.33 -9.92
C LYS A 117 29.03 -12.55 -9.08
N VAL A 118 30.00 -13.09 -8.34
CA VAL A 118 29.75 -14.14 -7.35
C VAL A 118 28.72 -13.67 -6.31
N ARG A 119 28.92 -12.49 -5.74
CA ARG A 119 27.96 -11.91 -4.77
C ARG A 119 26.60 -11.69 -5.37
N GLU A 120 26.50 -11.18 -6.62
CA GLU A 120 25.24 -11.01 -7.33
C GLU A 120 24.54 -12.36 -7.52
N ALA A 121 25.27 -13.42 -7.93
CA ALA A 121 24.73 -14.76 -8.09
C ALA A 121 24.28 -15.38 -6.75
N GLU A 122 25.09 -15.27 -5.69
CA GLU A 122 24.72 -15.70 -4.34
C GLU A 122 23.43 -15.00 -3.87
N ARG A 123 23.31 -13.68 -4.12
CA ARG A 123 22.12 -12.90 -3.77
C ARG A 123 20.90 -13.31 -4.56
N ALA A 124 21.03 -13.59 -5.86
CA ALA A 124 19.93 -14.09 -6.69
C ALA A 124 19.47 -15.48 -6.20
N MET A 125 20.39 -16.36 -5.84
CA MET A 125 20.06 -17.67 -5.27
C MET A 125 19.29 -17.56 -3.95
N VAL A 126 19.65 -16.62 -3.08
CA VAL A 126 18.91 -16.35 -1.84
C VAL A 126 17.48 -15.91 -2.14
N VAL A 127 17.29 -14.98 -3.08
CA VAL A 127 15.95 -14.54 -3.49
C VAL A 127 15.11 -15.71 -4.01
N ASP A 128 15.69 -16.53 -4.89
CA ASP A 128 14.95 -17.68 -5.47
C ASP A 128 14.59 -18.73 -4.41
N GLN A 129 15.52 -18.98 -3.47
CA GLN A 129 15.29 -19.93 -2.38
C GLN A 129 14.17 -19.49 -1.44
N PHE A 130 14.09 -18.20 -1.12
CA PHE A 130 13.13 -17.68 -0.13
C PHE A 130 11.84 -17.14 -0.76
N ARG A 131 11.76 -17.04 -2.09
CA ARG A 131 10.54 -16.56 -2.77
C ARG A 131 9.31 -17.42 -2.48
N GLU A 132 9.49 -18.74 -2.42
CA GLU A 132 8.40 -19.68 -2.11
C GLU A 132 7.98 -19.65 -0.64
N GLN A 133 8.84 -19.18 0.25
CA GLN A 133 8.58 -19.05 1.69
C GLN A 133 8.00 -17.68 2.06
N GLN A 134 7.75 -16.82 1.09
CA GLN A 134 7.10 -15.54 1.35
C GLN A 134 5.69 -15.75 1.89
N GLY A 135 5.37 -15.11 3.00
CA GLY A 135 4.13 -15.29 3.75
C GLY A 135 4.23 -16.31 4.89
N GLU A 136 5.30 -17.11 4.99
CA GLU A 136 5.47 -18.12 6.04
C GLU A 136 6.31 -17.60 7.21
N ILE A 137 6.16 -18.25 8.36
CA ILE A 137 7.02 -18.00 9.52
C ILE A 137 8.39 -18.62 9.30
N VAL A 138 9.42 -17.80 9.40
CA VAL A 138 10.81 -18.22 9.42
C VAL A 138 11.43 -18.02 10.80
N THR A 139 12.37 -18.88 11.14
CA THR A 139 13.16 -18.76 12.37
C THR A 139 14.58 -18.36 12.01
N ALA A 140 15.06 -17.29 12.61
CA ALA A 140 16.37 -16.75 12.34
C ALA A 140 17.13 -16.41 13.63
N GLN A 141 18.44 -16.29 13.55
CA GLN A 141 19.28 -15.86 14.67
C GLN A 141 19.66 -14.40 14.51
N VAL A 142 19.58 -13.63 15.60
CA VAL A 142 19.99 -12.22 15.60
C VAL A 142 21.50 -12.13 15.41
N LYS A 143 21.92 -11.47 14.33
CA LYS A 143 23.32 -11.21 14.01
C LYS A 143 23.78 -9.86 14.54
N LYS A 144 22.98 -8.82 14.34
CA LYS A 144 23.30 -7.45 14.72
C LYS A 144 22.04 -6.68 15.08
N VAL A 145 22.11 -5.82 16.08
CA VAL A 145 21.04 -4.92 16.50
C VAL A 145 21.48 -3.48 16.29
N ASN A 146 20.69 -2.73 15.55
CA ASN A 146 20.86 -1.30 15.32
C ASN A 146 19.65 -0.54 15.92
N ARG A 147 19.70 0.79 15.87
CA ARG A 147 18.57 1.63 16.32
C ARG A 147 17.33 1.49 15.44
N GLU A 148 17.52 1.30 14.15
CA GLU A 148 16.45 1.30 13.13
C GLU A 148 16.03 -0.10 12.71
N ASN A 149 16.90 -1.09 12.88
CA ASN A 149 16.64 -2.45 12.42
C ASN A 149 17.44 -3.51 13.18
N ILE A 150 17.01 -4.74 13.03
CA ILE A 150 17.72 -5.94 13.47
C ILE A 150 18.07 -6.75 12.24
N THR A 151 19.35 -7.11 12.12
CA THR A 151 19.82 -8.03 11.09
C THR A 151 19.80 -9.46 11.63
N LEU A 152 19.19 -10.34 10.87
CA LEU A 152 19.00 -11.75 11.18
C LEU A 152 19.80 -12.63 10.22
N ASP A 153 20.25 -13.75 10.70
CA ASP A 153 20.89 -14.81 9.93
C ASP A 153 19.92 -16.01 9.79
N LEU A 154 19.57 -16.33 8.56
CA LEU A 154 18.74 -17.48 8.19
C LEU A 154 19.57 -18.71 7.80
N GLY A 155 20.89 -18.61 7.84
CA GLY A 155 21.81 -19.64 7.33
C GLY A 155 22.10 -19.47 5.83
N ASN A 156 23.08 -20.21 5.32
CA ASN A 156 23.47 -20.21 3.89
C ASN A 156 23.79 -18.81 3.31
N ASN A 157 24.38 -17.93 4.10
CA ASN A 157 24.63 -16.52 3.74
C ASN A 157 23.36 -15.68 3.48
N ALA A 158 22.18 -16.16 3.86
CA ALA A 158 20.94 -15.42 3.76
C ALA A 158 20.77 -14.51 4.98
N GLU A 159 20.74 -13.21 4.74
CA GLU A 159 20.50 -12.19 5.76
C GLU A 159 19.11 -11.57 5.56
N ALA A 160 18.37 -11.46 6.66
CA ALA A 160 17.10 -10.77 6.71
C ALA A 160 17.15 -9.58 7.65
N VAL A 161 16.17 -8.70 7.52
CA VAL A 161 16.02 -7.51 8.36
C VAL A 161 14.63 -7.45 8.93
N ILE A 162 14.53 -7.11 10.22
CA ILE A 162 13.30 -6.62 10.84
C ILE A 162 13.47 -5.11 11.05
N LEU A 163 12.63 -4.33 10.41
CA LEU A 163 12.58 -2.88 10.63
C LEU A 163 11.97 -2.57 12.00
N ARG A 164 12.25 -1.38 12.52
CA ARG A 164 11.74 -1.01 13.85
C ARG A 164 10.20 -0.99 13.92
N GLU A 165 9.54 -0.61 12.85
CA GLU A 165 8.09 -0.63 12.70
C GLU A 165 7.51 -2.06 12.65
N ASP A 166 8.33 -3.03 12.21
CA ASP A 166 7.97 -4.44 12.13
C ASP A 166 8.28 -5.24 13.41
N MET A 167 8.79 -4.56 14.44
CA MET A 167 9.04 -5.14 15.78
C MET A 167 7.84 -4.93 16.69
N LEU A 168 7.74 -5.77 17.73
CA LEU A 168 6.77 -5.51 18.80
C LEU A 168 7.31 -4.41 19.74
N PRO A 169 6.42 -3.56 20.27
CA PRO A 169 6.80 -2.62 21.30
C PRO A 169 7.41 -3.34 22.51
N ARG A 170 8.51 -2.80 23.04
CA ARG A 170 9.23 -3.32 24.21
C ARG A 170 9.99 -4.64 23.99
N GLU A 171 10.04 -5.19 22.79
CA GLU A 171 10.97 -6.28 22.49
C GLU A 171 12.40 -5.77 22.43
N ASN A 172 13.29 -6.49 23.13
CA ASN A 172 14.72 -6.23 23.12
C ASN A 172 15.45 -7.53 22.77
N PHE A 173 16.07 -7.55 21.62
CA PHE A 173 16.86 -8.66 21.15
C PHE A 173 18.36 -8.41 21.37
N ARG A 174 19.09 -9.49 21.56
CA ARG A 174 20.55 -9.48 21.65
C ARG A 174 21.13 -10.35 20.53
N PRO A 175 22.34 -10.05 20.06
CA PRO A 175 23.05 -10.95 19.15
C PRO A 175 23.09 -12.37 19.72
N GLY A 176 22.69 -13.35 18.89
CA GLY A 176 22.59 -14.76 19.29
C GLY A 176 21.17 -15.23 19.66
N ASP A 177 20.22 -14.33 19.93
CA ASP A 177 18.86 -14.69 20.20
C ASP A 177 18.18 -15.31 18.98
N ARG A 178 17.24 -16.23 19.19
CA ARG A 178 16.40 -16.77 18.13
C ARG A 178 15.12 -15.97 18.04
N VAL A 179 14.74 -15.59 16.82
CA VAL A 179 13.54 -14.81 16.52
C VAL A 179 12.72 -15.52 15.45
N ARG A 180 11.43 -15.58 15.66
CA ARG A 180 10.45 -16.02 14.67
C ARG A 180 9.72 -14.80 14.12
N GLY A 181 9.47 -14.78 12.82
CA GLY A 181 8.70 -13.74 12.17
C GLY A 181 8.23 -14.18 10.80
N VAL A 182 7.27 -13.47 10.23
CA VAL A 182 6.80 -13.74 8.87
C VAL A 182 7.70 -13.06 7.86
N LEU A 183 8.16 -13.81 6.88
CA LEU A 183 8.87 -13.27 5.72
C LEU A 183 7.83 -12.61 4.80
N TYR A 184 7.65 -11.29 4.92
CA TYR A 184 6.60 -10.61 4.18
C TYR A 184 7.04 -10.07 2.82
N ASP A 185 8.34 -9.85 2.63
CA ASP A 185 8.85 -9.31 1.37
C ASP A 185 10.23 -9.88 1.02
N VAL A 186 10.43 -10.18 -0.27
CA VAL A 186 11.67 -10.70 -0.84
C VAL A 186 12.05 -9.84 -2.04
N ARG A 187 13.09 -9.01 -1.91
CA ARG A 187 13.50 -8.02 -2.91
C ARG A 187 14.79 -8.42 -3.60
N PRO A 188 14.84 -8.43 -4.94
CA PRO A 188 16.06 -8.70 -5.71
C PRO A 188 16.97 -7.46 -5.79
N GLU A 189 17.32 -6.87 -4.65
CA GLU A 189 18.12 -5.65 -4.64
C GLU A 189 19.62 -5.96 -4.75
N ALA A 190 20.36 -5.12 -5.50
CA ALA A 190 21.79 -5.27 -5.69
C ALA A 190 22.60 -4.96 -4.41
N ARG A 191 22.06 -4.15 -3.52
CA ARG A 191 22.70 -3.76 -2.24
C ARG A 191 21.67 -3.73 -1.13
N GLY A 192 22.10 -3.98 0.11
CA GLY A 192 21.23 -3.95 1.28
C GLY A 192 20.56 -5.30 1.57
N ALA A 193 19.56 -5.31 2.42
CA ALA A 193 18.80 -6.49 2.78
C ALA A 193 17.86 -6.90 1.64
N GLN A 194 17.69 -8.21 1.47
CA GLN A 194 16.79 -8.77 0.46
C GLN A 194 15.53 -9.40 1.07
N LEU A 195 15.63 -9.83 2.31
CA LEU A 195 14.58 -10.52 3.04
C LEU A 195 14.09 -9.63 4.17
N PHE A 196 12.77 -9.39 4.20
CA PHE A 196 12.14 -8.54 5.19
C PHE A 196 11.18 -9.37 6.03
N ILE A 197 11.39 -9.34 7.34
CA ILE A 197 10.64 -10.12 8.31
C ILE A 197 9.85 -9.16 9.21
N THR A 198 8.62 -9.54 9.53
CA THR A 198 7.76 -8.78 10.43
C THR A 198 7.31 -9.61 11.62
N ARG A 199 7.10 -8.94 12.75
CA ARG A 199 6.46 -9.48 13.95
C ARG A 199 5.20 -8.67 14.32
N SER A 200 5.05 -7.47 13.75
CA SER A 200 3.97 -6.53 14.07
C SER A 200 2.72 -6.69 13.19
N ARG A 201 2.85 -7.16 11.96
CA ARG A 201 1.75 -7.25 11.01
C ARG A 201 0.74 -8.35 11.35
N PRO A 202 -0.53 -8.23 10.88
CA PRO A 202 -1.57 -9.24 11.11
C PRO A 202 -1.22 -10.64 10.60
N GLU A 203 -0.42 -10.74 9.52
CA GLU A 203 0.02 -12.01 8.93
C GLU A 203 0.79 -12.88 9.95
N MET A 204 1.55 -12.24 10.83
CA MET A 204 2.24 -12.97 11.91
C MET A 204 1.27 -13.68 12.85
N LEU A 205 0.16 -13.04 13.18
CA LEU A 205 -0.90 -13.65 14.02
C LEU A 205 -1.56 -14.82 13.29
N VAL A 206 -1.88 -14.64 12.02
CA VAL A 206 -2.52 -15.67 11.17
C VAL A 206 -1.65 -16.91 11.08
N GLU A 207 -0.37 -16.76 10.78
CA GLU A 207 0.55 -17.88 10.65
C GLU A 207 0.84 -18.57 11.97
N LEU A 208 0.89 -17.85 13.09
CA LEU A 208 0.99 -18.48 14.41
C LEU A 208 -0.22 -19.36 14.71
N PHE A 209 -1.43 -18.89 14.42
CA PHE A 209 -2.63 -19.71 14.57
C PHE A 209 -2.64 -20.90 13.63
N ARG A 210 -2.14 -20.78 12.41
CA ARG A 210 -2.00 -21.91 11.47
C ARG A 210 -1.09 -23.02 12.02
N ILE A 211 -0.05 -22.65 12.76
CA ILE A 211 0.87 -23.60 13.39
C ILE A 211 0.26 -24.23 14.64
N GLU A 212 -0.38 -23.41 15.51
CA GLU A 212 -0.87 -23.87 16.81
C GLU A 212 -2.23 -24.59 16.73
N VAL A 213 -3.01 -24.36 15.68
CA VAL A 213 -4.36 -24.91 15.48
C VAL A 213 -4.34 -25.81 14.24
N PRO A 214 -4.24 -27.15 14.41
CA PRO A 214 -4.18 -28.07 13.28
C PRO A 214 -5.38 -27.95 12.34
N GLU A 215 -6.55 -27.67 12.89
CA GLU A 215 -7.80 -27.51 12.13
C GLU A 215 -7.75 -26.32 11.14
N ILE A 216 -6.89 -25.33 11.39
CA ILE A 216 -6.62 -24.24 10.44
C ILE A 216 -5.62 -24.71 9.38
N GLY A 217 -4.58 -25.45 9.77
CA GLY A 217 -3.61 -26.04 8.85
C GLY A 217 -4.23 -27.03 7.87
N GLU A 218 -5.28 -27.74 8.30
CA GLU A 218 -6.06 -28.69 7.49
C GLU A 218 -7.22 -28.03 6.71
N GLU A 219 -7.33 -26.70 6.75
CA GLU A 219 -8.36 -25.90 6.06
C GLU A 219 -9.81 -26.21 6.50
N ILE A 220 -10.00 -26.82 7.68
CA ILE A 220 -11.31 -27.06 8.29
C ILE A 220 -11.86 -25.76 8.88
N ILE A 221 -10.99 -24.97 9.49
CA ILE A 221 -11.27 -23.62 10.01
C ILE A 221 -10.51 -22.62 9.15
N GLU A 222 -11.20 -21.60 8.68
CA GLU A 222 -10.65 -20.53 7.89
C GLU A 222 -10.55 -19.25 8.70
N ILE A 223 -9.39 -18.57 8.64
CA ILE A 223 -9.22 -17.23 9.17
C ILE A 223 -9.64 -16.25 8.10
N LYS A 224 -10.73 -15.54 8.32
CA LYS A 224 -11.30 -14.57 7.38
C LYS A 224 -10.66 -13.19 7.47
N ALA A 225 -10.37 -12.74 8.69
CA ALA A 225 -9.76 -11.44 8.94
C ALA A 225 -8.96 -11.46 10.24
N ALA A 226 -7.98 -10.58 10.31
CA ALA A 226 -7.23 -10.31 11.52
C ALA A 226 -6.95 -8.80 11.63
N ALA A 227 -7.07 -8.27 12.83
CA ALA A 227 -6.73 -6.90 13.18
C ALA A 227 -5.85 -6.89 14.42
N ARG A 228 -4.86 -5.99 14.46
CA ARG A 228 -3.83 -6.09 15.46
C ARG A 228 -3.34 -4.72 15.92
N ASP A 229 -3.19 -4.59 17.23
CA ASP A 229 -2.44 -3.52 17.89
C ASP A 229 -1.22 -4.18 18.54
N PRO A 230 -0.05 -4.15 17.85
CA PRO A 230 1.07 -5.02 18.19
C PRO A 230 1.54 -4.87 19.64
N GLY A 231 1.73 -6.00 20.32
CA GLY A 231 2.16 -6.06 21.72
C GLY A 231 1.09 -5.68 22.75
N SER A 232 -0.14 -5.38 22.33
CA SER A 232 -1.23 -4.99 23.22
C SER A 232 -2.45 -5.89 23.05
N ARG A 233 -3.13 -5.82 21.91
CA ARG A 233 -4.35 -6.59 21.67
C ARG A 233 -4.50 -6.91 20.19
N ALA A 234 -5.13 -8.05 19.90
CA ALA A 234 -5.50 -8.44 18.54
C ALA A 234 -6.88 -9.07 18.51
N LYS A 235 -7.51 -9.04 17.35
CA LYS A 235 -8.74 -9.76 17.05
C LYS A 235 -8.54 -10.58 15.78
N ILE A 236 -9.03 -11.83 15.81
CA ILE A 236 -8.99 -12.74 14.68
C ILE A 236 -10.38 -13.29 14.43
N ALA A 237 -10.84 -13.21 13.18
CA ALA A 237 -12.16 -13.70 12.78
C ALA A 237 -12.03 -15.05 12.10
N VAL A 238 -12.75 -16.04 12.60
CA VAL A 238 -12.68 -17.44 12.16
C VAL A 238 -14.03 -17.94 11.70
N LYS A 239 -14.04 -18.79 10.67
CA LYS A 239 -15.23 -19.45 10.12
C LYS A 239 -14.92 -20.93 9.88
N THR A 240 -15.93 -21.77 10.04
CA THR A 240 -15.87 -23.16 9.60
C THR A 240 -17.11 -23.52 8.78
N ASN A 241 -16.93 -24.41 7.83
CA ASN A 241 -18.03 -24.98 7.05
C ASN A 241 -18.56 -26.30 7.67
N ASP A 242 -17.84 -26.88 8.64
CA ASP A 242 -18.28 -28.07 9.37
C ASP A 242 -19.04 -27.68 10.64
N LYS A 243 -20.36 -27.87 10.62
CA LYS A 243 -21.26 -27.57 11.73
C LYS A 243 -20.96 -28.33 13.04
N ARG A 244 -20.13 -29.36 12.98
CA ARG A 244 -19.75 -30.17 14.16
C ARG A 244 -18.58 -29.56 14.93
N ILE A 245 -17.91 -28.58 14.37
CA ILE A 245 -16.71 -27.97 14.95
C ILE A 245 -17.06 -26.56 15.41
N ASP A 246 -16.72 -26.27 16.66
CA ASP A 246 -16.71 -24.90 17.18
C ASP A 246 -15.36 -24.23 16.80
N PRO A 247 -15.33 -23.28 15.84
CA PRO A 247 -14.09 -22.68 15.40
C PRO A 247 -13.43 -21.82 16.47
N VAL A 248 -14.23 -21.18 17.32
CA VAL A 248 -13.72 -20.35 18.43
C VAL A 248 -13.09 -21.22 19.49
N GLY A 249 -13.80 -22.26 19.93
CA GLY A 249 -13.29 -23.21 20.91
C GLY A 249 -12.03 -23.95 20.45
N ALA A 250 -11.97 -24.33 19.19
CA ALA A 250 -10.78 -24.96 18.60
C ALA A 250 -9.54 -24.04 18.62
N CYS A 251 -9.71 -22.76 18.31
CA CYS A 251 -8.64 -21.78 18.36
C CYS A 251 -8.20 -21.41 19.78
N VAL A 252 -9.13 -21.39 20.73
CA VAL A 252 -8.83 -21.18 22.16
C VAL A 252 -8.02 -22.35 22.70
N GLY A 253 -8.45 -23.57 22.38
CA GLY A 253 -7.86 -24.81 22.86
C GLY A 253 -8.23 -25.11 24.32
N MET A 254 -7.83 -26.29 24.78
CA MET A 254 -8.14 -26.73 26.17
C MET A 254 -7.54 -25.74 27.17
N ARG A 255 -8.41 -25.16 28.02
CA ARG A 255 -8.04 -24.16 29.04
C ARG A 255 -7.27 -22.94 28.45
N GLY A 256 -7.48 -22.64 27.21
CA GLY A 256 -6.81 -21.52 26.53
C GLY A 256 -5.36 -21.80 26.12
N ALA A 257 -4.92 -23.05 26.08
CA ALA A 257 -3.51 -23.39 25.83
C ALA A 257 -3.02 -22.90 24.47
N ARG A 258 -3.82 -23.03 23.42
CA ARG A 258 -3.42 -22.61 22.05
C ARG A 258 -3.33 -21.09 21.92
N VAL A 259 -4.37 -20.37 22.34
CA VAL A 259 -4.35 -18.90 22.32
C VAL A 259 -3.26 -18.34 23.22
N GLN A 260 -2.97 -18.98 24.35
CA GLN A 260 -1.89 -18.56 25.24
C GLN A 260 -0.50 -18.78 24.62
N ALA A 261 -0.30 -19.85 23.87
CA ALA A 261 0.95 -20.08 23.14
C ALA A 261 1.21 -18.97 22.11
N VAL A 262 0.19 -18.59 21.33
CA VAL A 262 0.27 -17.48 20.37
C VAL A 262 0.51 -16.14 21.09
N SER A 263 -0.25 -15.86 22.15
CA SER A 263 -0.10 -14.66 22.97
C SER A 263 1.32 -14.51 23.53
N SER A 264 1.89 -15.60 24.02
CA SER A 264 3.25 -15.61 24.61
C SER A 264 4.31 -15.31 23.56
N GLU A 265 4.19 -15.83 22.34
CA GLU A 265 5.08 -15.51 21.22
C GLU A 265 5.00 -14.03 20.83
N LEU A 266 3.84 -13.41 20.97
CA LEU A 266 3.58 -12.01 20.65
C LEU A 266 3.79 -11.04 21.84
N GLY A 267 4.61 -11.46 22.82
CA GLY A 267 4.96 -10.60 23.95
C GLY A 267 3.82 -10.38 24.95
N GLY A 268 2.86 -11.30 25.06
CA GLY A 268 1.71 -11.21 25.96
C GLY A 268 0.52 -10.44 25.37
N GLU A 269 0.46 -10.27 24.07
CA GLU A 269 -0.65 -9.64 23.35
C GLU A 269 -1.97 -10.38 23.63
N ARG A 270 -3.00 -9.64 24.05
CA ARG A 270 -4.31 -10.21 24.29
C ARG A 270 -5.00 -10.50 22.97
N ILE A 271 -5.47 -11.73 22.78
CA ILE A 271 -6.09 -12.16 21.54
C ILE A 271 -7.57 -12.49 21.77
N ASP A 272 -8.44 -11.81 21.04
CA ASP A 272 -9.87 -12.09 20.99
C ASP A 272 -10.18 -12.88 19.71
N ILE A 273 -10.83 -14.01 19.85
CA ILE A 273 -11.26 -14.86 18.74
C ILE A 273 -12.73 -14.57 18.47
N VAL A 274 -13.03 -14.12 17.25
CA VAL A 274 -14.34 -13.66 16.81
C VAL A 274 -14.92 -14.66 15.82
N LEU A 275 -16.18 -15.02 16.01
CA LEU A 275 -16.91 -15.82 15.03
C LEU A 275 -17.26 -14.94 13.83
N TRP A 276 -16.86 -15.38 12.63
CA TRP A 276 -17.26 -14.74 11.39
C TRP A 276 -18.74 -14.97 11.10
N ASP A 277 -19.41 -13.95 10.66
CA ASP A 277 -20.76 -14.02 10.12
C ASP A 277 -20.80 -13.30 8.77
N ASP A 278 -21.55 -13.81 7.81
CA ASP A 278 -21.68 -13.20 6.50
C ASP A 278 -22.57 -11.94 6.54
N ASN A 279 -23.41 -11.81 7.58
CA ASN A 279 -24.12 -10.59 7.88
C ASN A 279 -23.19 -9.61 8.60
N PRO A 280 -22.86 -8.45 8.00
CA PRO A 280 -21.91 -7.51 8.58
C PRO A 280 -22.33 -6.95 9.94
N ALA A 281 -23.65 -6.75 10.17
CA ALA A 281 -24.15 -6.29 11.45
C ALA A 281 -23.90 -7.35 12.56
N GLN A 282 -24.23 -8.61 12.28
CA GLN A 282 -23.99 -9.71 13.23
C GLN A 282 -22.48 -9.90 13.46
N PHE A 283 -21.67 -9.77 12.40
CA PHE A 283 -20.22 -9.85 12.52
C PHE A 283 -19.64 -8.75 13.42
N VAL A 284 -20.12 -7.50 13.29
CA VAL A 284 -19.69 -6.40 14.17
C VAL A 284 -20.10 -6.65 15.62
N ILE A 285 -21.30 -7.18 15.86
CA ILE A 285 -21.73 -7.58 17.21
C ILE A 285 -20.74 -8.58 17.81
N ASN A 286 -20.37 -9.61 17.04
CA ASN A 286 -19.38 -10.59 17.47
C ASN A 286 -17.99 -9.94 17.69
N ALA A 287 -17.59 -9.01 16.84
CA ALA A 287 -16.29 -8.33 16.92
C ALA A 287 -16.19 -7.34 18.10
N MET A 288 -17.32 -6.83 18.59
CA MET A 288 -17.36 -5.94 19.76
C MET A 288 -17.10 -6.67 21.09
N ALA A 289 -17.13 -8.00 21.09
CA ALA A 289 -16.80 -8.76 22.31
C ALA A 289 -15.50 -8.23 22.97
N PRO A 290 -15.46 -8.17 24.32
CA PRO A 290 -16.40 -8.72 25.30
C PRO A 290 -17.58 -7.80 25.68
N ALA A 291 -17.79 -6.68 24.97
CA ALA A 291 -18.91 -5.80 25.23
C ALA A 291 -20.20 -6.35 24.60
N ASP A 292 -21.30 -6.24 25.32
CA ASP A 292 -22.61 -6.60 24.82
C ASP A 292 -23.21 -5.41 24.05
N VAL A 293 -23.66 -5.68 22.83
CA VAL A 293 -24.31 -4.70 21.93
C VAL A 293 -25.82 -4.77 22.10
N ALA A 294 -26.45 -3.65 22.38
CA ALA A 294 -27.91 -3.55 22.53
C ALA A 294 -28.62 -3.48 21.16
N SER A 295 -28.11 -2.64 20.27
CA SER A 295 -28.61 -2.51 18.91
C SER A 295 -27.52 -2.01 17.95
N ILE A 296 -27.74 -2.21 16.65
CA ILE A 296 -26.84 -1.75 15.61
C ILE A 296 -27.67 -1.18 14.45
N VAL A 297 -27.24 -0.06 13.93
CA VAL A 297 -27.81 0.58 12.75
C VAL A 297 -26.77 0.64 11.67
N VAL A 298 -27.12 0.20 10.48
CA VAL A 298 -26.25 0.18 9.31
C VAL A 298 -26.73 1.24 8.34
N ASP A 299 -25.83 2.17 8.03
CA ASP A 299 -26.01 3.18 7.00
C ASP A 299 -25.10 2.83 5.82
N GLU A 300 -25.70 2.29 4.77
CA GLU A 300 -24.98 1.86 3.56
C GLU A 300 -24.52 3.07 2.72
N ASP A 301 -25.27 4.16 2.73
CA ASP A 301 -24.99 5.35 1.92
C ASP A 301 -23.78 6.12 2.42
N ASN A 302 -23.67 6.26 3.74
CA ASN A 302 -22.55 6.91 4.39
C ASN A 302 -21.42 5.93 4.79
N CYS A 303 -21.58 4.63 4.50
CA CYS A 303 -20.63 3.58 4.91
C CYS A 303 -20.36 3.61 6.42
N THR A 304 -21.38 3.80 7.25
CA THR A 304 -21.23 3.84 8.71
C THR A 304 -22.06 2.76 9.40
N MET A 305 -21.58 2.31 10.55
CA MET A 305 -22.33 1.46 11.47
C MET A 305 -22.34 2.09 12.85
N ASP A 306 -23.52 2.37 13.37
CA ASP A 306 -23.72 2.91 14.70
C ASP A 306 -24.10 1.77 15.65
N VAL A 307 -23.24 1.52 16.62
CA VAL A 307 -23.38 0.46 17.63
C VAL A 307 -23.84 1.08 18.93
N ALA A 308 -25.03 0.75 19.38
CA ALA A 308 -25.54 1.16 20.66
C ALA A 308 -25.23 0.10 21.72
N VAL A 309 -24.73 0.56 22.84
CA VAL A 309 -24.44 -0.26 24.02
C VAL A 309 -25.08 0.36 25.26
N GLU A 310 -25.28 -0.45 26.30
CA GLU A 310 -25.69 0.09 27.59
C GLU A 310 -24.59 0.98 28.18
N ASN A 311 -24.98 2.00 28.94
CA ASN A 311 -24.04 2.92 29.60
C ASN A 311 -22.98 2.22 30.44
N SER A 312 -23.35 1.11 31.08
CA SER A 312 -22.44 0.26 31.86
C SER A 312 -21.35 -0.40 31.03
N ASN A 313 -21.63 -0.67 29.75
CA ASN A 313 -20.75 -1.38 28.81
C ASN A 313 -19.99 -0.43 27.88
N LEU A 314 -20.30 0.87 27.86
CA LEU A 314 -19.71 1.83 26.93
C LEU A 314 -18.17 1.87 27.02
N ALA A 315 -17.63 1.94 28.24
CA ALA A 315 -16.19 1.94 28.46
C ALA A 315 -15.51 0.66 27.98
N GLN A 316 -16.20 -0.48 28.09
CA GLN A 316 -15.72 -1.78 27.63
C GLN A 316 -15.80 -1.90 26.11
N ALA A 317 -16.87 -1.37 25.51
CA ALA A 317 -17.06 -1.35 24.05
C ALA A 317 -15.99 -0.51 23.35
N ILE A 318 -15.72 0.68 23.86
CA ILE A 318 -14.67 1.55 23.36
C ILE A 318 -13.30 0.92 23.62
N GLY A 319 -13.10 0.40 24.81
CA GLY A 319 -11.82 -0.13 25.26
C GLY A 319 -10.80 0.95 25.60
N ARG A 320 -9.68 0.54 26.17
CA ARG A 320 -8.59 1.45 26.53
C ARG A 320 -8.07 2.19 25.29
N ASN A 321 -8.10 3.50 25.29
CA ASN A 321 -7.70 4.36 24.16
C ASN A 321 -8.42 4.03 22.83
N GLY A 322 -9.67 3.61 22.89
CA GLY A 322 -10.45 3.23 21.71
C GLY A 322 -10.00 1.94 21.03
N GLN A 323 -9.21 1.10 21.70
CA GLN A 323 -8.58 -0.07 21.12
C GLN A 323 -9.59 -1.11 20.65
N ASN A 324 -10.65 -1.37 21.43
CA ASN A 324 -11.63 -2.37 21.06
C ASN A 324 -12.43 -1.99 19.82
N VAL A 325 -12.94 -0.75 19.78
CA VAL A 325 -13.70 -0.25 18.63
C VAL A 325 -12.80 -0.11 17.38
N ARG A 326 -11.56 0.34 17.53
CA ARG A 326 -10.61 0.44 16.42
C ARG A 326 -10.30 -0.92 15.79
N LEU A 327 -10.07 -1.95 16.59
CA LEU A 327 -9.84 -3.31 16.08
C LEU A 327 -11.10 -3.89 15.41
N ALA A 328 -12.27 -3.67 16.00
CA ALA A 328 -13.55 -4.09 15.39
C ALA A 328 -13.80 -3.36 14.05
N ALA A 329 -13.50 -2.06 13.97
CA ALA A 329 -13.60 -1.28 12.73
C ALA A 329 -12.65 -1.81 11.65
N GLN A 330 -11.42 -2.16 11.99
CA GLN A 330 -10.48 -2.78 11.05
C GLN A 330 -10.98 -4.13 10.52
N LEU A 331 -11.63 -4.94 11.37
CA LEU A 331 -12.25 -6.18 10.93
C LEU A 331 -13.45 -5.91 10.00
N LEU A 332 -14.27 -4.91 10.29
CA LEU A 332 -15.40 -4.49 9.44
C LEU A 332 -14.93 -4.07 8.04
N LYS A 333 -13.89 -3.25 7.96
CA LYS A 333 -13.27 -2.84 6.69
C LYS A 333 -12.85 -4.04 5.85
N LYS A 334 -12.20 -5.02 6.48
CA LYS A 334 -11.82 -6.28 5.82
C LYS A 334 -13.02 -7.13 5.43
N HIS A 335 -14.09 -7.12 6.22
CA HIS A 335 -15.33 -7.82 5.91
C HIS A 335 -16.02 -7.24 4.67
N ARG A 336 -16.12 -5.93 4.61
CA ARG A 336 -16.77 -5.22 3.48
C ARG A 336 -15.87 -5.08 2.26
N GLY A 337 -14.54 -5.25 2.44
CA GLY A 337 -13.56 -5.02 1.38
C GLY A 337 -13.42 -3.54 0.97
N ASP A 338 -13.88 -2.63 1.84
CA ASP A 338 -13.86 -1.18 1.62
C ASP A 338 -13.36 -0.47 2.88
N ASP A 339 -12.33 0.34 2.73
CA ASP A 339 -11.70 1.10 3.82
C ASP A 339 -12.52 2.32 4.28
N LYS A 340 -13.58 2.69 3.55
CA LYS A 340 -14.45 3.82 3.90
C LYS A 340 -15.38 3.56 5.08
N TRP A 341 -15.62 2.28 5.40
CA TRP A 341 -16.52 1.92 6.50
C TRP A 341 -16.02 2.41 7.85
N GLU A 342 -16.89 3.10 8.57
CA GLU A 342 -16.65 3.59 9.91
C GLU A 342 -17.57 2.93 10.93
N LEU A 343 -17.05 2.73 12.15
CA LEU A 343 -17.77 2.14 13.25
C LEU A 343 -17.85 3.14 14.40
N ASN A 344 -19.07 3.55 14.72
CA ASN A 344 -19.34 4.46 15.83
C ASN A 344 -19.95 3.69 16.99
N VAL A 345 -19.47 3.99 18.20
CA VAL A 345 -20.00 3.39 19.42
C VAL A 345 -20.59 4.48 20.30
N MET A 346 -21.85 4.29 20.71
CA MET A 346 -22.59 5.24 21.50
C MET A 346 -23.54 4.53 22.46
N THR A 347 -24.15 5.25 23.38
CA THR A 347 -25.21 4.72 24.22
C THR A 347 -26.51 4.60 23.46
N ALA A 348 -27.43 3.76 23.94
CA ALA A 348 -28.78 3.66 23.33
C ALA A 348 -29.53 4.98 23.37
N GLU A 349 -29.30 5.81 24.39
CA GLU A 349 -29.88 7.14 24.53
C GLU A 349 -29.33 8.12 23.48
N GLU A 350 -28.00 8.09 23.25
CA GLU A 350 -27.32 8.89 22.21
C GLU A 350 -27.75 8.49 20.80
N LEU A 351 -27.91 7.17 20.53
CA LEU A 351 -28.42 6.70 19.26
C LEU A 351 -29.86 7.18 19.01
N GLN A 352 -30.71 7.12 20.02
CA GLN A 352 -32.08 7.62 19.92
C GLN A 352 -32.12 9.13 19.69
N ALA A 353 -31.28 9.90 20.39
CA ALA A 353 -31.16 11.34 20.21
C ALA A 353 -30.64 11.68 18.80
N LYS A 354 -29.68 10.90 18.28
CA LYS A 354 -29.18 11.04 16.90
C LYS A 354 -30.31 10.83 15.87
N HIS A 355 -31.07 9.74 16.00
CA HIS A 355 -32.20 9.47 15.12
C HIS A 355 -33.28 10.55 15.20
N GLN A 356 -33.56 11.06 16.39
CA GLN A 356 -34.52 12.18 16.54
C GLN A 356 -33.98 13.46 15.88
N ALA A 357 -32.69 13.74 15.98
CA ALA A 357 -32.07 14.88 15.32
C ALA A 357 -32.08 14.76 13.80
N GLU A 358 -31.78 13.56 13.27
CA GLU A 358 -31.85 13.25 11.85
C GLU A 358 -33.29 13.36 11.31
N ALA A 359 -34.24 12.78 12.03
CA ALA A 359 -35.67 12.91 11.70
C ALA A 359 -36.12 14.37 11.67
N HIS A 360 -35.70 15.16 12.67
CA HIS A 360 -36.00 16.60 12.70
C HIS A 360 -35.41 17.35 11.51
N ALA A 361 -34.15 17.04 11.15
CA ALA A 361 -33.48 17.65 10.01
C ALA A 361 -34.16 17.29 8.69
N SER A 362 -34.68 16.08 8.55
CA SER A 362 -35.44 15.64 7.39
C SER A 362 -36.80 16.35 7.33
N ILE A 363 -37.49 16.47 8.46
CA ILE A 363 -38.78 17.23 8.57
C ILE A 363 -38.57 18.70 8.19
N ASP A 364 -37.53 19.34 8.71
CA ASP A 364 -37.16 20.72 8.38
C ASP A 364 -36.86 20.88 6.88
N THR A 365 -36.15 19.92 6.30
CA THR A 365 -35.85 19.90 4.86
C THR A 365 -37.09 19.76 4.03
N PHE A 366 -37.99 18.85 4.36
CA PHE A 366 -39.23 18.63 3.63
C PHE A 366 -40.16 19.84 3.77
N THR A 367 -40.33 20.39 4.95
CA THR A 367 -41.13 21.58 5.19
C THR A 367 -40.61 22.78 4.39
N LYS A 368 -39.27 22.98 4.38
CA LYS A 368 -38.66 24.12 3.69
C LYS A 368 -38.65 24.00 2.16
N HIS A 369 -38.41 22.82 1.64
CA HIS A 369 -38.20 22.63 0.19
C HIS A 369 -39.44 22.12 -0.54
N LEU A 370 -40.35 21.41 0.12
CA LEU A 370 -41.58 20.88 -0.49
C LEU A 370 -42.82 21.72 -0.21
N ASP A 371 -42.70 22.73 0.67
CA ASP A 371 -43.82 23.59 1.08
C ASP A 371 -45.02 22.77 1.61
N ILE A 372 -44.72 21.83 2.51
CA ILE A 372 -45.70 20.97 3.21
C ILE A 372 -45.68 21.32 4.70
N ASP A 373 -46.78 20.99 5.39
CA ASP A 373 -46.85 21.19 6.84
C ASP A 373 -46.01 20.18 7.62
N GLU A 374 -45.66 20.53 8.86
CA GLU A 374 -44.80 19.74 9.72
C GLU A 374 -45.40 18.37 10.06
N ASP A 375 -46.76 18.32 10.22
CA ASP A 375 -47.46 17.06 10.50
C ASP A 375 -47.33 16.07 9.33
N PHE A 376 -47.44 16.55 8.10
CA PHE A 376 -47.29 15.71 6.92
C PHE A 376 -45.83 15.32 6.65
N ALA A 377 -44.91 16.23 6.88
CA ALA A 377 -43.47 15.91 6.82
C ALA A 377 -43.09 14.83 7.84
N THR A 378 -43.68 14.88 9.04
CA THR A 378 -43.45 13.85 10.08
C THR A 378 -43.95 12.47 9.61
N VAL A 379 -45.15 12.40 8.99
CA VAL A 379 -45.67 11.14 8.44
C VAL A 379 -44.73 10.56 7.37
N LEU A 380 -44.18 11.37 6.49
CA LEU A 380 -43.23 10.91 5.48
C LEU A 380 -41.97 10.32 6.11
N VAL A 381 -41.44 10.96 7.15
CA VAL A 381 -40.27 10.48 7.87
C VAL A 381 -40.54 9.20 8.67
N GLU A 382 -41.74 9.09 9.29
CA GLU A 382 -42.18 7.87 9.99
C GLU A 382 -42.36 6.68 9.04
N GLU A 383 -42.73 6.91 7.78
CA GLU A 383 -42.84 5.88 6.74
C GLU A 383 -41.47 5.54 6.08
N GLY A 384 -40.38 6.18 6.54
CA GLY A 384 -39.02 5.85 6.17
C GLY A 384 -38.40 6.69 5.07
N PHE A 385 -39.04 7.77 4.63
CA PHE A 385 -38.46 8.71 3.67
C PHE A 385 -37.65 9.77 4.40
N SER A 386 -36.35 9.84 4.10
CA SER A 386 -35.41 10.74 4.77
C SER A 386 -34.81 11.83 3.88
N THR A 387 -34.85 11.62 2.55
CA THR A 387 -34.18 12.50 1.59
C THR A 387 -35.16 12.98 0.48
N LEU A 388 -34.85 14.11 -0.15
CA LEU A 388 -35.58 14.63 -1.31
C LEU A 388 -35.42 13.72 -2.54
N GLU A 389 -34.28 13.06 -2.68
CA GLU A 389 -33.96 12.11 -3.73
C GLU A 389 -34.90 10.89 -3.66
N GLU A 390 -35.16 10.36 -2.47
CA GLU A 390 -36.09 9.26 -2.26
C GLU A 390 -37.49 9.65 -2.72
N LEU A 391 -37.98 10.78 -2.29
CA LEU A 391 -39.33 11.28 -2.71
C LEU A 391 -39.40 11.53 -4.20
N ALA A 392 -38.30 11.95 -4.85
CA ALA A 392 -38.31 12.26 -6.28
C ALA A 392 -38.26 11.00 -7.16
N TYR A 393 -37.58 9.90 -6.73
CA TYR A 393 -37.25 8.78 -7.59
C TYR A 393 -37.83 7.43 -7.17
N VAL A 394 -38.33 7.28 -5.94
CA VAL A 394 -38.96 6.04 -5.44
C VAL A 394 -40.18 5.69 -6.31
N PRO A 395 -40.50 4.39 -6.52
CA PRO A 395 -41.70 3.96 -7.23
C PRO A 395 -42.97 4.54 -6.65
N ILE A 396 -43.90 4.98 -7.53
CA ILE A 396 -45.17 5.62 -7.12
C ILE A 396 -45.96 4.73 -6.14
N ASN A 397 -45.88 3.42 -6.29
CA ASN A 397 -46.62 2.47 -5.45
C ASN A 397 -46.18 2.51 -3.97
N GLU A 398 -44.92 2.87 -3.69
CA GLU A 398 -44.42 3.00 -2.32
C GLU A 398 -44.92 4.28 -1.67
N LEU A 399 -44.95 5.38 -2.40
CA LEU A 399 -45.56 6.64 -1.93
C LEU A 399 -47.09 6.55 -1.75
N LEU A 400 -47.79 5.77 -2.58
CA LEU A 400 -49.20 5.50 -2.42
C LEU A 400 -49.53 4.61 -1.21
N ALA A 401 -48.56 3.93 -0.64
CA ALA A 401 -48.73 3.16 0.58
C ALA A 401 -48.81 4.04 1.84
N VAL A 402 -48.37 5.30 1.74
CA VAL A 402 -48.39 6.27 2.85
C VAL A 402 -49.86 6.72 3.08
N GLU A 403 -50.32 6.66 4.34
CA GLU A 403 -51.67 7.12 4.69
C GLU A 403 -51.89 8.59 4.34
N GLY A 404 -52.94 8.86 3.58
CA GLY A 404 -53.34 10.22 3.21
C GLY A 404 -52.83 10.73 1.86
N LEU A 405 -52.06 9.93 1.11
CA LEU A 405 -51.61 10.25 -0.24
C LEU A 405 -52.52 9.59 -1.30
N ASP A 406 -52.98 10.40 -2.23
CA ASP A 406 -53.60 9.96 -3.46
C ASP A 406 -52.68 10.16 -4.67
N GLU A 407 -53.04 9.63 -5.81
CA GLU A 407 -52.19 9.63 -7.01
C GLU A 407 -51.81 11.05 -7.48
N GLU A 408 -52.72 12.01 -7.29
CA GLU A 408 -52.56 13.42 -7.67
C GLU A 408 -51.58 14.12 -6.69
N SER A 409 -51.69 13.85 -5.39
CA SER A 409 -50.80 14.38 -4.35
C SER A 409 -49.37 13.82 -4.47
N VAL A 410 -49.24 12.55 -4.82
CA VAL A 410 -47.94 11.91 -5.06
C VAL A 410 -47.23 12.54 -6.25
N GLU A 411 -47.91 12.80 -7.37
CA GLU A 411 -47.32 13.46 -8.54
C GLU A 411 -46.83 14.87 -8.18
N VAL A 412 -47.63 15.66 -7.49
CA VAL A 412 -47.30 17.02 -7.05
C VAL A 412 -46.07 16.99 -6.10
N LEU A 413 -46.04 16.05 -5.16
CA LEU A 413 -44.94 15.90 -4.22
C LEU A 413 -43.62 15.57 -4.95
N ARG A 414 -43.67 14.65 -5.92
CA ARG A 414 -42.51 14.28 -6.74
C ARG A 414 -41.99 15.42 -7.62
N GLU A 415 -42.90 16.20 -8.22
CA GLU A 415 -42.52 17.36 -9.01
C GLU A 415 -41.84 18.43 -8.14
N ARG A 416 -42.38 18.68 -6.93
CA ARG A 416 -41.75 19.59 -5.96
C ARG A 416 -40.38 19.09 -5.50
N ALA A 417 -40.24 17.79 -5.20
CA ALA A 417 -38.94 17.19 -4.82
C ALA A 417 -37.91 17.34 -5.95
N LYS A 418 -38.27 17.06 -7.20
CA LYS A 418 -37.38 17.26 -8.36
C LYS A 418 -37.01 18.71 -8.58
N ALA A 419 -37.95 19.64 -8.43
CA ALA A 419 -37.70 21.07 -8.55
C ALA A 419 -36.75 21.56 -7.44
N ALA A 420 -36.93 21.08 -6.20
CA ALA A 420 -36.10 21.39 -5.08
C ALA A 420 -34.65 20.86 -5.30
N LEU A 421 -34.50 19.63 -5.77
CA LEU A 421 -33.19 19.06 -6.11
C LEU A 421 -32.48 19.86 -7.21
N THR A 422 -33.20 20.22 -8.28
CA THR A 422 -32.65 21.05 -9.35
C THR A 422 -32.20 22.42 -8.84
N THR A 423 -32.95 23.01 -7.93
CA THR A 423 -32.62 24.30 -7.32
C THR A 423 -31.38 24.18 -6.42
N LEU A 424 -31.25 23.09 -5.65
CA LEU A 424 -30.06 22.80 -4.82
C LEU A 424 -28.84 22.53 -5.66
N GLU A 425 -28.97 21.77 -6.75
CA GLU A 425 -27.85 21.53 -7.70
C GLU A 425 -27.40 22.83 -8.38
N LEU A 426 -28.32 23.72 -8.73
CA LEU A 426 -27.99 25.03 -9.30
C LEU A 426 -27.30 25.92 -8.27
N ALA A 427 -27.78 25.94 -7.02
CA ALA A 427 -27.16 26.68 -5.95
C ALA A 427 -25.74 26.15 -5.61
N GLN A 428 -25.54 24.83 -5.64
CA GLN A 428 -24.21 24.22 -5.53
C GLN A 428 -23.32 24.59 -6.71
N LYS A 429 -23.84 24.55 -7.95
CA LYS A 429 -23.06 24.98 -9.12
C LYS A 429 -22.75 26.47 -9.09
N GLU A 430 -23.63 27.32 -8.59
CA GLU A 430 -23.36 28.74 -8.38
C GLU A 430 -22.30 28.96 -7.31
N SER A 431 -22.35 28.23 -6.19
CA SER A 431 -21.32 28.32 -5.14
C SER A 431 -19.96 27.77 -5.60
N LEU A 432 -19.97 26.76 -6.50
CA LEU A 432 -18.76 26.25 -7.17
C LEU A 432 -18.28 27.20 -8.28
N SER A 433 -19.16 27.98 -8.91
CA SER A 433 -18.78 28.98 -9.92
C SER A 433 -18.18 30.25 -9.30
N ASP A 434 -18.54 30.58 -8.05
CA ASP A 434 -17.89 31.64 -7.27
C ASP A 434 -16.47 31.25 -6.81
N GLN A 435 -16.10 29.97 -6.90
CA GLN A 435 -14.77 29.47 -6.61
C GLN A 435 -13.93 29.26 -7.89
N GLN A 436 -14.01 30.18 -8.83
CA GLN A 436 -13.09 30.17 -9.99
C GLN A 436 -11.78 30.86 -9.63
N PRO A 437 -10.64 30.30 -10.05
CA PRO A 437 -9.34 30.95 -9.86
C PRO A 437 -9.31 32.30 -10.59
N ALA A 438 -8.89 33.34 -9.91
CA ALA A 438 -8.75 34.66 -10.48
C ALA A 438 -7.64 34.66 -11.56
N GLU A 439 -7.67 35.64 -12.47
CA GLU A 439 -6.68 35.74 -13.56
C GLU A 439 -5.24 35.90 -13.06
N ASP A 440 -5.06 36.51 -11.90
CA ASP A 440 -3.77 36.70 -11.24
C ASP A 440 -3.16 35.35 -10.77
N LEU A 441 -3.98 34.45 -10.21
CA LEU A 441 -3.57 33.12 -9.82
C LEU A 441 -3.25 32.23 -11.05
N LEU A 442 -4.02 32.36 -12.13
CA LEU A 442 -3.80 31.61 -13.37
C LEU A 442 -2.51 32.04 -14.11
N ASN A 443 -2.09 33.29 -13.94
CA ASN A 443 -0.91 33.86 -14.58
C ASN A 443 0.38 33.73 -13.74
N LEU A 444 0.31 33.12 -12.56
CA LEU A 444 1.47 32.90 -11.70
C LEU A 444 2.49 31.97 -12.43
N PRO A 445 3.78 32.35 -12.52
CA PRO A 445 4.81 31.49 -13.10
C PRO A 445 4.89 30.14 -12.40
N GLY A 446 4.76 29.05 -13.17
CA GLY A 446 4.75 27.67 -12.64
C GLY A 446 3.37 27.14 -12.25
N MET A 447 2.30 27.94 -12.36
CA MET A 447 0.92 27.51 -12.11
C MET A 447 0.36 26.79 -13.33
N GLU A 448 -0.11 25.58 -13.13
CA GLU A 448 -0.86 24.82 -14.12
C GLU A 448 -2.37 25.11 -13.98
N ARG A 449 -3.09 25.19 -15.10
CA ARG A 449 -4.51 25.53 -15.09
C ARG A 449 -5.36 24.57 -14.27
N THR A 450 -5.07 23.26 -14.34
CA THR A 450 -5.71 22.23 -13.52
C THR A 450 -5.45 22.42 -12.04
N LEU A 451 -4.23 22.78 -11.67
CA LEU A 451 -3.84 23.04 -10.31
C LEU A 451 -4.51 24.31 -9.73
N ALA A 452 -4.64 25.36 -10.55
CA ALA A 452 -5.35 26.58 -10.13
C ALA A 452 -6.83 26.30 -9.82
N PHE A 453 -7.49 25.44 -10.60
CA PHE A 453 -8.86 25.01 -10.31
C PHE A 453 -8.97 24.11 -9.04
N ASN A 454 -7.97 23.26 -8.80
CA ASN A 454 -7.91 22.46 -7.58
C ASN A 454 -7.71 23.33 -6.33
N LEU A 455 -6.86 24.37 -6.44
CA LEU A 455 -6.67 25.37 -5.38
C LEU A 455 -7.95 26.15 -5.10
N ALA A 456 -8.65 26.59 -6.14
CA ALA A 456 -9.92 27.30 -6.03
C ALA A 456 -10.99 26.42 -5.37
N ALA A 457 -11.06 25.13 -5.66
CA ALA A 457 -11.96 24.19 -5.00
C ALA A 457 -11.70 24.05 -3.48
N HIS A 458 -10.49 24.38 -3.02
CA HIS A 458 -10.12 24.42 -1.61
C HIS A 458 -10.20 25.85 -1.01
N GLY A 459 -10.84 26.79 -1.72
CA GLY A 459 -11.05 28.16 -1.25
C GLY A 459 -9.91 29.13 -1.50
N ILE A 460 -8.88 28.74 -2.24
CA ILE A 460 -7.72 29.55 -2.60
C ILE A 460 -7.92 30.09 -4.03
N CYS A 461 -8.59 31.23 -4.14
CA CYS A 461 -9.03 31.77 -5.44
C CYS A 461 -8.12 32.84 -5.97
N THR A 462 -7.35 33.53 -5.14
CA THR A 462 -6.50 34.68 -5.49
C THR A 462 -5.02 34.42 -5.16
N LEU A 463 -4.13 35.25 -5.70
CA LEU A 463 -2.71 35.27 -5.34
C LEU A 463 -2.49 35.61 -3.85
N GLU A 464 -3.32 36.49 -3.29
CA GLU A 464 -3.27 36.86 -1.87
C GLU A 464 -3.62 35.65 -1.00
N ASP A 465 -4.69 34.92 -1.34
CA ASP A 465 -5.07 33.70 -0.64
C ASP A 465 -3.93 32.68 -0.63
N LEU A 466 -3.24 32.49 -1.75
CA LEU A 466 -2.11 31.57 -1.86
C LEU A 466 -0.89 32.05 -1.06
N ALA A 467 -0.63 33.36 -1.04
CA ALA A 467 0.49 33.94 -0.29
C ALA A 467 0.34 33.78 1.22
N GLU A 468 -0.89 33.71 1.73
CA GLU A 468 -1.20 33.55 3.15
C GLU A 468 -1.09 32.09 3.63
N GLN A 469 -1.12 31.09 2.72
CA GLN A 469 -1.06 29.67 3.07
C GLN A 469 0.34 29.23 3.53
N GLY A 470 0.36 28.15 4.33
CA GLY A 470 1.57 27.37 4.63
C GLY A 470 1.71 26.16 3.71
N ILE A 471 2.89 25.55 3.66
CA ILE A 471 3.13 24.31 2.88
C ILE A 471 2.24 23.17 3.40
N ASP A 472 2.06 23.12 4.72
CA ASP A 472 1.25 22.10 5.40
C ASP A 472 -0.25 22.21 5.06
N ASP A 473 -0.73 23.43 4.75
CA ASP A 473 -2.14 23.69 4.39
C ASP A 473 -2.48 23.26 2.96
N LEU A 474 -1.46 23.02 2.12
CA LEU A 474 -1.59 22.61 0.72
C LEU A 474 -1.27 21.13 0.49
N SER A 475 -0.95 20.38 1.54
CA SER A 475 -0.53 18.97 1.46
C SER A 475 -1.62 18.03 0.91
N ASP A 476 -2.89 18.39 1.07
CA ASP A 476 -4.04 17.59 0.66
C ASP A 476 -4.52 17.87 -0.78
N ILE A 477 -3.83 18.76 -1.52
CA ILE A 477 -4.25 19.16 -2.87
C ILE A 477 -3.65 18.23 -3.93
N GLU A 478 -4.51 17.61 -4.72
CA GLU A 478 -4.14 16.67 -5.76
C GLU A 478 -3.31 17.35 -6.86
N GLY A 479 -2.09 16.84 -7.11
CA GLY A 479 -1.15 17.37 -8.07
C GLY A 479 -0.13 18.37 -7.52
N LEU A 480 -0.09 18.59 -6.20
CA LEU A 480 0.86 19.47 -5.53
C LEU A 480 1.75 18.67 -4.58
N ASN A 481 3.07 18.82 -4.70
CA ASN A 481 4.03 18.30 -3.73
C ASN A 481 4.61 19.46 -2.90
N ASP A 482 5.20 19.15 -1.75
CA ASP A 482 5.72 20.15 -0.79
C ASP A 482 6.72 21.13 -1.43
N GLU A 483 7.54 20.66 -2.39
CA GLU A 483 8.54 21.46 -3.07
C GLU A 483 7.88 22.46 -4.03
N LYS A 484 6.91 22.02 -4.83
CA LYS A 484 6.13 22.85 -5.77
C LYS A 484 5.19 23.81 -5.03
N ALA A 485 4.61 23.38 -3.89
CA ALA A 485 3.83 24.22 -3.01
C ALA A 485 4.67 25.38 -2.46
N GLY A 486 5.86 25.10 -1.97
CA GLY A 486 6.79 26.13 -1.48
C GLY A 486 7.21 27.13 -2.57
N GLU A 487 7.48 26.67 -3.78
CA GLU A 487 7.82 27.53 -4.92
C GLU A 487 6.67 28.46 -5.30
N LEU A 488 5.44 27.96 -5.38
CA LEU A 488 4.25 28.74 -5.71
C LEU A 488 3.89 29.75 -4.63
N ILE A 489 3.96 29.37 -3.36
CA ILE A 489 3.74 30.29 -2.22
C ILE A 489 4.78 31.42 -2.23
N MET A 490 6.05 31.09 -2.45
CA MET A 490 7.11 32.10 -2.52
C MET A 490 6.95 33.03 -3.71
N ALA A 491 6.54 32.52 -4.88
CA ALA A 491 6.23 33.32 -6.05
C ALA A 491 5.05 34.27 -5.79
N ALA A 492 3.97 33.77 -5.16
CA ALA A 492 2.82 34.58 -4.77
C ALA A 492 3.21 35.67 -3.77
N ARG A 493 3.99 35.35 -2.72
CA ARG A 493 4.50 36.32 -1.74
C ARG A 493 5.38 37.39 -2.34
N ASN A 494 6.23 37.02 -3.31
CA ASN A 494 7.07 38.00 -3.99
C ASN A 494 6.26 39.03 -4.76
N ILE A 495 5.17 38.60 -5.40
CA ILE A 495 4.29 39.50 -6.15
C ILE A 495 3.43 40.35 -5.20
N CYS A 496 2.80 39.72 -4.18
CA CYS A 496 1.85 40.39 -3.29
C CYS A 496 2.53 41.28 -2.23
N TRP A 497 3.70 40.87 -1.70
CA TRP A 497 4.29 41.54 -0.52
C TRP A 497 5.54 42.33 -0.82
N PHE A 498 6.27 42.01 -1.88
CA PHE A 498 7.53 42.70 -2.19
C PHE A 498 7.46 43.58 -3.44
N GLY A 499 6.30 43.59 -4.16
CA GLY A 499 6.01 44.50 -5.27
C GLY A 499 7.11 44.61 -6.35
N ASP A 500 6.75 44.83 -7.59
CA ASP A 500 7.67 45.07 -8.70
C ASP A 500 8.69 46.18 -8.37
N ASP A 501 9.83 45.81 -7.79
CA ASP A 501 11.06 46.57 -7.79
C ASP A 501 12.21 45.65 -8.23
N ALA A 502 12.22 45.33 -9.53
CA ALA A 502 13.40 44.86 -10.26
C ALA A 502 13.25 45.14 -11.75
#